data_daf875736705d645677357bc02e49cc4
#
_entry.id   daf875736705d645677357bc02e49cc4
#
_cell.length_a   1.000
_cell.length_b   1.000
_cell.length_c   1.000
_cell.angle_alpha   90.00
_cell.angle_beta   90.00
_cell.angle_gamma   90.00
#
_symmetry.space_group_name_H-M   'P 1'
#
loop_
_entity.id
_entity.type
_entity.pdbx_description
1 polymer ?
#
loop_
_entity_poly.entity_id
_entity_poly.type
_entity_poly.pdbx_seq_one_letter_code
_entity_poly.pdbx_strand_id
1 'polypeptide(L)'
;PLYSSAASDVYKRQGLEGKDGKVHPGSALFILKGDDKELYNSGIVKLGDAPKTIDIPLNGIKILDLIVEPTDDGPSGDHALWITPQIEYMEIIPSIVSTSYQGKGPEVSSGTEKKLLDKIKQLPQQGLPLENTSFDWLLQPSRSKAGIYATPDGKSILLSNGMVARMFRVLPNLSTLDILNRMTGESMLRAVSSEGSLTIDGKRWELGGLAGQPERGYFQMEWVDQMTTRPGSFLIEDFRIEELQEDIKWARSRWALNKNV
;
A
#
# COMPACT_ATOMS: atom_id res chain seq x y z
N PRO A 1 20.29 -2.25 28.44
CA PRO A 1 20.77 -1.61 27.21
C PRO A 1 19.99 -2.11 25.99
N LEU A 2 19.74 -1.21 25.04
CA LEU A 2 19.18 -1.56 23.76
C LEU A 2 20.34 -1.90 22.83
N TYR A 3 20.40 -3.15 22.36
CA TYR A 3 21.32 -3.51 21.28
C TYR A 3 20.53 -3.47 19.97
N SER A 4 20.82 -2.51 19.14
CA SER A 4 20.29 -2.44 17.78
C SER A 4 21.45 -2.19 16.84
N SER A 5 21.68 -3.06 15.89
CA SER A 5 22.52 -2.76 14.75
C SER A 5 21.65 -2.21 13.63
N ALA A 6 21.77 -0.93 13.34
CA ALA A 6 21.25 -0.37 12.11
C ALA A 6 22.21 -0.72 10.99
N ALA A 7 21.82 -1.59 10.11
CA ALA A 7 22.55 -1.85 8.88
C ALA A 7 21.66 -1.42 7.72
N SER A 8 22.20 -0.56 6.86
CA SER A 8 21.62 -0.40 5.55
C SER A 8 22.09 -1.56 4.68
N ASP A 9 21.32 -2.65 4.65
CA ASP A 9 21.46 -3.61 3.59
C ASP A 9 20.52 -3.19 2.46
N VAL A 10 21.06 -2.38 1.58
CA VAL A 10 20.37 -2.04 0.33
C VAL A 10 20.50 -3.26 -0.55
N TYR A 11 19.54 -4.16 -0.43
CA TYR A 11 19.45 -5.33 -1.27
C TYR A 11 19.37 -4.87 -2.72
N LYS A 12 20.37 -5.24 -3.49
CA LYS A 12 20.50 -5.00 -4.92
C LYS A 12 19.36 -5.71 -5.67
N ARG A 13 18.17 -5.14 -5.70
CA ARG A 13 17.29 -5.37 -6.84
C ARG A 13 17.87 -4.51 -7.94
N GLN A 14 18.27 -5.16 -9.05
CA GLN A 14 18.65 -4.46 -10.27
C GLN A 14 17.58 -3.44 -10.57
N GLY A 15 17.97 -2.15 -10.44
CA GLY A 15 17.07 -1.04 -10.53
C GLY A 15 16.39 -1.00 -11.89
N LEU A 16 15.16 -0.60 -11.89
CA LEU A 16 14.58 0.09 -13.02
C LEU A 16 15.50 1.28 -13.29
N GLU A 17 16.16 1.26 -14.46
CA GLU A 17 16.92 2.39 -14.96
C GLU A 17 16.08 3.65 -14.85
N GLY A 18 16.56 4.64 -14.12
CA GLY A 18 16.02 5.97 -14.21
C GLY A 18 16.11 6.41 -15.67
N LYS A 19 15.24 7.32 -16.10
CA LYS A 19 15.22 7.85 -17.49
C LYS A 19 16.57 8.39 -17.98
N ASP A 20 17.55 8.54 -17.09
CA ASP A 20 18.91 9.00 -17.34
C ASP A 20 19.95 7.86 -17.38
N GLY A 21 19.53 6.59 -17.28
CA GLY A 21 20.43 5.43 -17.28
C GLY A 21 21.36 5.34 -16.07
N LYS A 22 21.11 6.11 -15.01
CA LYS A 22 21.93 6.10 -13.79
C LYS A 22 21.24 5.29 -12.70
N VAL A 23 21.98 4.39 -12.09
CA VAL A 23 21.58 3.74 -10.83
C VAL A 23 21.75 4.78 -9.72
N HIS A 24 20.64 5.26 -9.16
CA HIS A 24 20.68 6.08 -7.96
C HIS A 24 20.78 5.14 -6.76
N PRO A 25 21.91 5.09 -6.07
CA PRO A 25 22.00 4.35 -4.82
C PRO A 25 21.10 5.03 -3.80
N GLY A 26 20.15 4.31 -3.22
CA GLY A 26 19.27 4.83 -2.19
C GLY A 26 20.08 5.30 -0.97
N SER A 27 19.52 6.26 -0.25
CA SER A 27 20.07 6.75 1.01
C SER A 27 18.96 7.04 2.01
N ALA A 28 19.16 6.69 3.29
CA ALA A 28 18.17 6.81 4.33
C ALA A 28 18.77 7.36 5.64
N LEU A 29 17.88 7.93 6.46
CA LEU A 29 18.16 8.33 7.83
C LEU A 29 17.53 7.35 8.79
N PHE A 30 18.27 6.87 9.78
CA PHE A 30 17.74 6.07 10.88
C PHE A 30 17.69 6.92 12.13
N ILE A 31 16.51 7.06 12.70
CA ILE A 31 16.27 7.90 13.87
C ILE A 31 15.63 7.05 14.97
N LEU A 32 16.12 7.18 16.19
CA LEU A 32 15.45 6.65 17.37
C LEU A 32 14.90 7.79 18.18
N LYS A 33 13.61 7.70 18.53
CA LYS A 33 13.00 8.64 19.48
C LYS A 33 12.49 7.89 20.69
N GLY A 34 12.62 8.49 21.84
CA GLY A 34 12.02 8.04 23.08
C GLY A 34 11.12 9.12 23.63
N ASP A 35 9.80 8.83 23.80
CA ASP A 35 8.79 9.80 24.24
C ASP A 35 8.90 11.13 23.45
N ASP A 36 8.89 11.04 22.11
CA ASP A 36 9.05 12.13 21.12
C ASP A 36 10.43 12.84 21.11
N LYS A 37 11.36 12.48 21.96
CA LYS A 37 12.70 13.06 22.01
C LYS A 37 13.68 12.24 21.20
N GLU A 38 14.44 12.90 20.32
CA GLU A 38 15.49 12.23 19.57
C GLU A 38 16.60 11.70 20.49
N LEU A 39 16.84 10.40 20.43
CA LEU A 39 17.89 9.70 21.17
C LEU A 39 19.08 9.38 20.28
N TYR A 40 18.85 9.18 18.99
CA TYR A 40 19.86 8.83 18.02
C TYR A 40 19.45 9.26 16.62
N ASN A 41 20.45 9.71 15.86
CA ASN A 41 20.31 10.00 14.43
C ASN A 41 21.55 9.48 13.72
N SER A 42 21.36 8.62 12.73
CA SER A 42 22.47 8.00 11.99
C SER A 42 23.22 8.98 11.10
N GLY A 43 22.64 10.14 10.79
CA GLY A 43 22.98 10.87 9.58
C GLY A 43 22.64 10.05 8.33
N ILE A 44 23.00 10.57 7.17
CA ILE A 44 22.74 9.91 5.90
C ILE A 44 23.54 8.61 5.82
N VAL A 45 22.84 7.50 5.61
CA VAL A 45 23.41 6.17 5.37
C VAL A 45 23.15 5.81 3.91
N LYS A 46 24.19 5.40 3.20
CA LYS A 46 24.15 5.09 1.77
C LYS A 46 24.35 3.61 1.50
N LEU A 47 23.93 3.17 0.33
CA LEU A 47 24.22 1.83 -0.16
C LEU A 47 25.72 1.52 -0.08
N GLY A 48 26.06 0.42 0.60
CA GLY A 48 27.45 -0.03 0.78
C GLY A 48 28.15 0.51 2.02
N ASP A 49 27.52 1.40 2.78
CA ASP A 49 28.04 1.81 4.08
C ASP A 49 28.03 0.64 5.07
N ALA A 50 29.00 0.59 5.95
CA ALA A 50 29.05 -0.42 6.99
C ALA A 50 27.87 -0.26 7.97
N PRO A 51 27.32 -1.35 8.49
CA PRO A 51 26.26 -1.32 9.50
C PRO A 51 26.71 -0.50 10.73
N LYS A 52 25.80 0.34 11.24
CA LYS A 52 26.04 1.11 12.48
C LYS A 52 25.41 0.36 13.65
N THR A 53 26.21 0.07 14.65
CA THR A 53 25.72 -0.51 15.91
C THR A 53 25.30 0.61 16.86
N ILE A 54 24.12 0.43 17.46
CA ILE A 54 23.51 1.40 18.38
C ILE A 54 23.32 0.70 19.72
N ASP A 55 23.78 1.33 20.78
CA ASP A 55 23.58 0.89 22.15
C ASP A 55 23.18 2.12 22.98
N ILE A 56 21.92 2.18 23.41
CA ILE A 56 21.33 3.35 24.05
C ILE A 56 20.57 2.94 25.29
N PRO A 57 20.80 3.60 26.44
CA PRO A 57 20.01 3.38 27.64
C PRO A 57 18.59 3.95 27.48
N LEU A 58 17.56 3.16 27.78
CA LEU A 58 16.17 3.54 27.67
C LEU A 58 15.51 3.84 29.03
N ASN A 59 16.27 4.31 29.99
CA ASN A 59 15.76 4.54 31.35
C ASN A 59 14.64 5.58 31.36
N GLY A 60 13.46 5.15 31.81
CA GLY A 60 12.28 6.01 31.96
C GLY A 60 11.49 6.27 30.67
N ILE A 61 11.94 5.73 29.53
CA ILE A 61 11.24 5.85 28.26
C ILE A 61 10.05 4.88 28.24
N LYS A 62 8.90 5.40 27.88
CA LYS A 62 7.64 4.65 27.77
C LYS A 62 7.34 4.22 26.33
N ILE A 63 7.66 5.06 25.37
CA ILE A 63 7.43 4.82 23.94
C ILE A 63 8.78 4.98 23.22
N LEU A 64 9.15 3.97 22.46
CA LEU A 64 10.34 3.99 21.60
C LEU A 64 9.90 3.90 20.14
N ASP A 65 10.29 4.89 19.35
CA ASP A 65 10.04 4.92 17.90
C ASP A 65 11.34 4.63 17.14
N LEU A 66 11.27 3.64 16.26
CA LEU A 66 12.31 3.34 15.27
C LEU A 66 11.84 3.90 13.93
N ILE A 67 12.50 4.96 13.47
CA ILE A 67 12.08 5.72 12.30
C ILE A 67 13.11 5.55 11.19
N VAL A 68 12.64 5.39 9.97
CA VAL A 68 13.46 5.49 8.75
C VAL A 68 12.87 6.58 7.88
N GLU A 69 13.66 7.57 7.57
CA GLU A 69 13.26 8.68 6.70
C GLU A 69 14.07 8.65 5.39
N PRO A 70 13.42 8.98 4.26
CA PRO A 70 14.14 9.18 3.01
C PRO A 70 15.01 10.43 3.10
N THR A 71 16.03 10.51 2.25
CA THR A 71 16.84 11.71 2.09
C THR A 71 16.40 12.55 0.89
N ASP A 72 17.14 13.59 0.55
CA ASP A 72 16.81 14.52 -0.54
C ASP A 72 16.76 13.86 -1.93
N ASP A 73 17.33 12.66 -2.09
CA ASP A 73 17.24 11.86 -3.33
C ASP A 73 15.92 11.11 -3.48
N GLY A 74 15.04 11.21 -2.48
CA GLY A 74 13.70 10.61 -2.45
C GLY A 74 13.70 9.13 -2.06
N PRO A 75 12.53 8.52 -1.91
CA PRO A 75 12.39 7.17 -1.35
C PRO A 75 12.71 6.04 -2.35
N SER A 76 13.15 6.36 -3.56
CA SER A 76 13.43 5.34 -4.59
C SER A 76 14.72 4.62 -4.31
N GLY A 77 14.64 3.31 -4.05
CA GLY A 77 15.81 2.47 -3.76
C GLY A 77 16.17 2.38 -2.28
N ASP A 78 15.45 3.06 -1.39
CA ASP A 78 15.69 3.06 0.05
C ASP A 78 15.17 1.78 0.71
N HIS A 79 15.88 0.68 0.50
CA HIS A 79 15.60 -0.58 1.21
C HIS A 79 16.37 -0.59 2.53
N ALA A 80 15.88 0.15 3.52
CA ALA A 80 16.50 0.28 4.83
C ALA A 80 15.95 -0.77 5.80
N LEU A 81 16.83 -1.35 6.59
CA LEU A 81 16.50 -2.39 7.58
C LEU A 81 17.09 -2.07 8.95
N TRP A 82 16.29 -2.28 10.00
CA TRP A 82 16.77 -2.47 11.35
C TRP A 82 17.13 -3.95 11.53
N ILE A 83 18.42 -4.24 11.72
CA ILE A 83 18.90 -5.62 11.85
C ILE A 83 18.91 -6.03 13.31
N THR A 84 18.24 -7.14 13.62
CA THR A 84 18.18 -7.75 14.95
C THR A 84 17.99 -6.74 16.08
N PRO A 85 16.98 -5.87 16.07
CA PRO A 85 16.72 -4.96 17.17
C PRO A 85 16.41 -5.76 18.43
N GLN A 86 17.08 -5.47 19.52
CA GLN A 86 16.88 -6.13 20.81
C GLN A 86 16.64 -5.08 21.88
N ILE A 87 15.66 -5.31 22.72
CA ILE A 87 15.34 -4.48 23.88
C ILE A 87 15.51 -5.36 25.13
N GLU A 88 16.44 -4.97 26.00
CA GLU A 88 16.53 -5.58 27.33
C GLU A 88 15.57 -4.86 28.28
N TYR A 89 14.74 -5.62 28.98
CA TYR A 89 13.76 -5.11 29.93
C TYR A 89 13.82 -5.88 31.26
N MET A 90 13.39 -5.25 32.36
CA MET A 90 13.45 -5.90 33.66
C MET A 90 12.12 -6.49 34.11
N GLU A 91 11.04 -5.74 34.08
CA GLU A 91 9.75 -6.14 34.65
C GLU A 91 8.60 -6.18 33.65
N ILE A 92 8.56 -5.21 32.72
CA ILE A 92 7.45 -5.08 31.79
C ILE A 92 7.90 -5.48 30.40
N ILE A 93 7.23 -6.47 29.80
CA ILE A 93 7.50 -6.89 28.43
C ILE A 93 7.08 -5.76 27.47
N PRO A 94 8.02 -5.24 26.65
CA PRO A 94 7.65 -4.27 25.63
C PRO A 94 6.65 -4.86 24.63
N SER A 95 5.64 -4.09 24.28
CA SER A 95 4.67 -4.47 23.26
C SER A 95 4.75 -3.53 22.06
N ILE A 96 4.48 -4.06 20.88
CA ILE A 96 4.36 -3.21 19.68
C ILE A 96 3.07 -2.42 19.81
N VAL A 97 3.19 -1.09 19.87
CA VAL A 97 2.05 -0.18 19.99
C VAL A 97 1.55 0.24 18.61
N SER A 98 2.46 0.49 17.68
CA SER A 98 2.15 0.84 16.29
C SER A 98 3.38 0.65 15.42
N THR A 99 3.17 0.22 14.18
CA THR A 99 4.20 0.22 13.13
C THR A 99 3.85 1.25 12.06
N SER A 100 3.05 2.26 12.40
CA SER A 100 2.48 3.18 11.43
C SER A 100 3.43 4.31 11.06
N TYR A 101 3.37 4.68 9.80
CA TYR A 101 3.85 5.98 9.33
C TYR A 101 3.08 7.09 10.06
N GLN A 102 3.75 7.88 10.90
CA GLN A 102 3.13 8.92 11.74
C GLN A 102 2.81 10.24 11.00
N GLY A 103 2.84 10.27 9.70
CA GLY A 103 2.30 11.39 8.95
C GLY A 103 0.79 11.24 8.77
N LYS A 104 -0.03 12.08 9.39
CA LYS A 104 -1.42 12.21 8.96
C LYS A 104 -1.39 12.66 7.50
N GLY A 105 -1.80 11.77 6.61
CA GLY A 105 -2.05 12.15 5.22
C GLY A 105 -3.21 13.16 5.15
N PRO A 106 -3.40 13.80 3.99
CA PRO A 106 -4.54 14.68 3.79
C PRO A 106 -5.85 13.89 4.00
N GLU A 107 -6.86 14.55 4.53
CA GLU A 107 -8.18 13.96 4.77
C GLU A 107 -9.19 14.45 3.72
N VAL A 108 -10.07 13.55 3.30
CA VAL A 108 -11.20 13.90 2.44
C VAL A 108 -12.16 14.79 3.21
N SER A 109 -12.69 15.85 2.59
CA SER A 109 -13.67 16.70 3.25
C SER A 109 -14.94 15.93 3.60
N SER A 110 -15.60 16.32 4.69
CA SER A 110 -16.86 15.66 5.13
C SER A 110 -17.95 15.68 4.07
N GLY A 111 -17.99 16.70 3.23
CA GLY A 111 -18.93 16.78 2.09
C GLY A 111 -18.61 15.73 1.02
N THR A 112 -17.34 15.59 0.67
CA THR A 112 -16.87 14.58 -0.29
C THR A 112 -17.07 13.16 0.28
N GLU A 113 -16.76 12.94 1.54
CA GLU A 113 -16.99 11.67 2.22
C GLU A 113 -18.46 11.23 2.13
N LYS A 114 -19.37 12.11 2.52
CA LYS A 114 -20.81 11.84 2.42
C LYS A 114 -21.24 11.51 0.99
N LYS A 115 -20.79 12.31 0.01
CA LYS A 115 -21.09 12.09 -1.42
C LYS A 115 -20.63 10.70 -1.88
N LEU A 116 -19.41 10.30 -1.53
CA LEU A 116 -18.85 9.00 -1.90
C LEU A 116 -19.62 7.85 -1.26
N LEU A 117 -19.91 7.93 0.04
CA LEU A 117 -20.69 6.90 0.74
C LEU A 117 -22.12 6.77 0.21
N ASP A 118 -22.77 7.88 -0.12
CA ASP A 118 -24.13 7.85 -0.69
C ASP A 118 -24.14 7.21 -2.09
N LYS A 119 -23.08 7.40 -2.89
CA LYS A 119 -22.93 6.68 -4.17
C LYS A 119 -22.68 5.18 -3.98
N ILE A 120 -21.84 4.79 -3.01
CA ILE A 120 -21.60 3.36 -2.71
C ILE A 120 -22.90 2.66 -2.29
N LYS A 121 -23.72 3.30 -1.46
CA LYS A 121 -25.01 2.74 -1.01
C LYS A 121 -26.00 2.47 -2.14
N GLN A 122 -25.85 3.14 -3.30
CA GLN A 122 -26.71 2.92 -4.47
C GLN A 122 -26.30 1.67 -5.28
N LEU A 123 -25.13 1.12 -5.03
CA LEU A 123 -24.65 -0.08 -5.71
C LEU A 123 -25.33 -1.33 -5.15
N PRO A 124 -25.52 -2.37 -6.00
CA PRO A 124 -25.94 -3.66 -5.49
C PRO A 124 -24.91 -4.20 -4.51
N GLN A 125 -25.37 -4.81 -3.43
CA GLN A 125 -24.48 -5.36 -2.42
C GLN A 125 -23.98 -6.76 -2.79
N GLN A 126 -22.72 -7.02 -2.48
CA GLN A 126 -22.10 -8.34 -2.60
C GLN A 126 -21.56 -8.78 -1.25
N GLY A 127 -22.03 -9.95 -0.79
CA GLY A 127 -21.51 -10.57 0.42
C GLY A 127 -20.04 -10.98 0.29
N LEU A 128 -19.34 -10.99 1.40
CA LEU A 128 -17.95 -11.44 1.53
C LEU A 128 -17.88 -12.58 2.57
N PRO A 129 -16.96 -13.55 2.44
CA PRO A 129 -16.02 -13.73 1.31
C PRO A 129 -16.74 -14.14 0.02
N LEU A 130 -16.11 -13.87 -1.12
CA LEU A 130 -16.62 -14.31 -2.40
C LEU A 130 -16.45 -15.83 -2.55
N GLU A 131 -17.48 -16.50 -3.01
CA GLU A 131 -17.38 -17.94 -3.33
C GLU A 131 -16.45 -18.16 -4.53
N ASN A 132 -15.67 -19.23 -4.47
CA ASN A 132 -14.84 -19.65 -5.59
C ASN A 132 -15.69 -20.13 -6.75
N THR A 133 -15.24 -19.86 -7.95
CA THR A 133 -15.92 -20.29 -9.18
C THR A 133 -15.27 -21.58 -9.67
N SER A 134 -16.04 -22.65 -9.81
CA SER A 134 -15.55 -23.99 -10.14
C SER A 134 -15.77 -24.40 -11.61
N PHE A 135 -15.80 -23.44 -12.54
CA PHE A 135 -15.93 -23.78 -13.96
C PHE A 135 -14.59 -23.64 -14.69
N ASP A 136 -14.36 -24.52 -15.65
CA ASP A 136 -13.21 -24.42 -16.54
C ASP A 136 -13.50 -23.42 -17.67
N TRP A 137 -12.95 -22.23 -17.57
CA TRP A 137 -13.18 -21.14 -18.53
C TRP A 137 -12.60 -21.42 -19.93
N LEU A 138 -11.69 -22.38 -20.05
CA LEU A 138 -11.16 -22.82 -21.35
C LEU A 138 -12.17 -23.73 -22.09
N LEU A 139 -12.93 -24.53 -21.35
CA LEU A 139 -13.89 -25.47 -21.90
C LEU A 139 -15.32 -24.91 -21.90
N GLN A 140 -15.64 -24.02 -20.98
CA GLN A 140 -16.97 -23.46 -20.81
C GLN A 140 -16.91 -21.94 -20.79
N PRO A 141 -17.67 -21.25 -21.65
CA PRO A 141 -17.74 -19.79 -21.59
C PRO A 141 -18.31 -19.36 -20.24
N SER A 142 -17.67 -18.35 -19.63
CA SER A 142 -18.20 -17.75 -18.40
C SER A 142 -19.60 -17.18 -18.65
N ARG A 143 -20.54 -17.55 -17.78
CA ARG A 143 -21.89 -16.97 -17.76
C ARG A 143 -21.97 -15.72 -16.89
N SER A 144 -20.91 -15.42 -16.15
CA SER A 144 -20.85 -14.26 -15.28
C SER A 144 -20.65 -12.99 -16.09
N LYS A 145 -21.45 -11.99 -15.80
CA LYS A 145 -21.26 -10.64 -16.35
C LYS A 145 -20.39 -9.84 -15.40
N ALA A 146 -19.60 -8.91 -15.94
CA ALA A 146 -18.90 -7.94 -15.13
C ALA A 146 -19.92 -7.07 -14.37
N GLY A 147 -19.64 -6.82 -13.10
CA GLY A 147 -20.51 -6.04 -12.23
C GLY A 147 -19.70 -5.25 -11.21
N ILE A 148 -20.34 -4.22 -10.68
CA ILE A 148 -19.81 -3.34 -9.66
C ILE A 148 -20.75 -3.40 -8.46
N TYR A 149 -20.17 -3.64 -7.29
CA TYR A 149 -20.94 -3.93 -6.08
C TYR A 149 -20.38 -3.11 -4.90
N ALA A 150 -21.25 -2.82 -3.94
CA ALA A 150 -20.81 -2.35 -2.62
C ALA A 150 -20.50 -3.55 -1.73
N THR A 151 -19.49 -3.40 -0.89
CA THR A 151 -19.22 -4.35 0.19
C THR A 151 -20.19 -4.15 1.36
N PRO A 152 -20.42 -5.15 2.23
CA PRO A 152 -21.37 -5.05 3.34
C PRO A 152 -21.08 -3.91 4.33
N ASP A 153 -19.81 -3.51 4.47
CA ASP A 153 -19.39 -2.38 5.31
C ASP A 153 -19.76 -1.01 4.71
N GLY A 154 -20.19 -0.97 3.44
CA GLY A 154 -20.55 0.25 2.72
C GLY A 154 -19.40 1.22 2.48
N LYS A 155 -18.14 0.78 2.69
CA LYS A 155 -16.95 1.63 2.56
C LYS A 155 -16.07 1.27 1.37
N SER A 156 -16.35 0.15 0.71
CA SER A 156 -15.55 -0.38 -0.38
C SER A 156 -16.40 -0.73 -1.59
N ILE A 157 -15.76 -0.73 -2.75
CA ILE A 157 -16.34 -1.10 -4.05
C ILE A 157 -15.66 -2.37 -4.54
N LEU A 158 -16.45 -3.31 -5.04
CA LEU A 158 -15.98 -4.55 -5.63
C LEU A 158 -16.31 -4.58 -7.12
N LEU A 159 -15.28 -4.75 -7.93
CA LEU A 159 -15.40 -5.05 -9.35
C LEU A 159 -15.22 -6.56 -9.55
N SER A 160 -16.15 -7.23 -10.22
CA SER A 160 -16.03 -8.67 -10.48
C SER A 160 -16.61 -9.05 -11.84
N ASN A 161 -15.91 -9.92 -12.56
CA ASN A 161 -16.38 -10.56 -13.77
C ASN A 161 -16.68 -12.06 -13.59
N GLY A 162 -16.73 -12.53 -12.34
CA GLY A 162 -16.94 -13.93 -12.01
C GLY A 162 -15.65 -14.77 -11.96
N MET A 163 -14.58 -14.37 -12.60
CA MET A 163 -13.27 -15.07 -12.58
C MET A 163 -12.25 -14.32 -11.73
N VAL A 164 -12.22 -13.01 -11.81
CA VAL A 164 -11.38 -12.13 -11.05
C VAL A 164 -12.25 -11.11 -10.34
N ALA A 165 -11.87 -10.75 -9.13
CA ALA A 165 -12.48 -9.64 -8.40
C ALA A 165 -11.40 -8.69 -7.90
N ARG A 166 -11.66 -7.38 -7.98
CA ARG A 166 -10.79 -6.35 -7.43
C ARG A 166 -11.58 -5.50 -6.46
N MET A 167 -11.08 -5.37 -5.25
CA MET A 167 -11.73 -4.59 -4.21
C MET A 167 -10.96 -3.30 -3.96
N PHE A 168 -11.71 -2.20 -3.93
CA PHE A 168 -11.21 -0.87 -3.64
C PHE A 168 -11.80 -0.35 -2.34
N ARG A 169 -10.98 0.05 -1.41
CA ARG A 169 -11.38 0.97 -0.36
C ARG A 169 -11.54 2.37 -0.95
N VAL A 170 -12.62 3.05 -0.60
CA VAL A 170 -12.88 4.41 -1.10
C VAL A 170 -12.46 5.45 -0.07
N LEU A 171 -12.60 5.15 1.22
CA LEU A 171 -12.25 6.03 2.33
C LEU A 171 -11.27 5.36 3.29
N PRO A 172 -10.30 6.10 3.85
CA PRO A 172 -10.07 7.56 3.75
C PRO A 172 -9.47 8.02 2.42
N ASN A 173 -9.04 7.11 1.53
CA ASN A 173 -8.62 7.41 0.16
C ASN A 173 -8.75 6.15 -0.70
N LEU A 174 -8.80 6.33 -2.03
CA LEU A 174 -8.92 5.21 -2.96
C LEU A 174 -7.69 4.32 -2.85
N SER A 175 -7.91 3.03 -2.60
CA SER A 175 -6.82 2.05 -2.54
C SER A 175 -7.31 0.65 -2.84
N THR A 176 -6.58 -0.08 -3.68
CA THR A 176 -6.81 -1.50 -3.90
C THR A 176 -6.50 -2.29 -2.64
N LEU A 177 -7.49 -3.02 -2.13
CA LEU A 177 -7.35 -3.89 -0.96
C LEU A 177 -7.15 -5.36 -1.34
N ASP A 178 -7.69 -5.76 -2.48
CA ASP A 178 -7.57 -7.14 -2.94
C ASP A 178 -7.68 -7.24 -4.46
N ILE A 179 -6.98 -8.21 -5.02
CA ILE A 179 -7.15 -8.71 -6.38
C ILE A 179 -7.26 -10.23 -6.24
N LEU A 180 -8.48 -10.74 -6.24
CA LEU A 180 -8.79 -12.14 -5.97
C LEU A 180 -8.93 -12.91 -7.27
N ASN A 181 -8.18 -14.00 -7.41
CA ASN A 181 -8.46 -15.04 -8.39
C ASN A 181 -9.59 -15.93 -7.85
N ARG A 182 -10.81 -15.75 -8.35
CA ARG A 182 -11.98 -16.49 -7.88
C ARG A 182 -11.99 -17.96 -8.26
N MET A 183 -11.14 -18.37 -9.16
CA MET A 183 -11.01 -19.78 -9.57
C MET A 183 -10.14 -20.57 -8.59
N THR A 184 -9.12 -19.94 -8.03
CA THR A 184 -8.22 -20.58 -7.04
C THR A 184 -8.50 -20.15 -5.59
N GLY A 185 -9.21 -19.02 -5.41
CA GLY A 185 -9.41 -18.42 -4.10
C GLY A 185 -8.21 -17.65 -3.56
N GLU A 186 -7.19 -17.42 -4.41
CA GLU A 186 -5.95 -16.78 -3.99
C GLU A 186 -6.00 -15.27 -4.18
N SER A 187 -5.63 -14.51 -3.16
CA SER A 187 -5.34 -13.09 -3.24
C SER A 187 -3.97 -12.86 -3.86
N MET A 188 -3.92 -11.94 -4.81
CA MET A 188 -2.67 -11.51 -5.46
C MET A 188 -2.02 -10.33 -4.75
N LEU A 189 -2.72 -9.70 -3.80
CA LEU A 189 -2.25 -8.52 -3.11
C LEU A 189 -1.52 -8.89 -1.80
N ARG A 190 -0.30 -8.39 -1.63
CA ARG A 190 0.49 -8.58 -0.40
C ARG A 190 0.64 -7.31 0.42
N ALA A 191 0.51 -6.16 -0.23
CA ALA A 191 0.64 -4.87 0.43
C ALA A 191 -0.19 -3.82 -0.30
N VAL A 192 -0.76 -2.90 0.48
CA VAL A 192 -1.49 -1.74 -0.04
C VAL A 192 -0.48 -0.68 -0.49
N SER A 193 -0.74 -0.06 -1.63
CA SER A 193 0.08 1.00 -2.20
C SER A 193 -0.81 2.06 -2.86
N SER A 194 -0.18 3.10 -3.44
CA SER A 194 -0.90 4.05 -4.30
C SER A 194 -1.38 3.35 -5.58
N GLU A 195 -2.50 3.81 -6.13
CA GLU A 195 -3.09 3.29 -7.39
C GLU A 195 -2.24 3.66 -8.62
N GLY A 196 -1.45 4.68 -8.49
CA GLY A 196 -0.56 5.15 -9.54
C GLY A 196 0.25 6.36 -9.11
N SER A 197 1.02 6.92 -10.02
CA SER A 197 1.76 8.17 -9.80
C SER A 197 1.77 9.04 -11.05
N LEU A 198 1.82 10.36 -10.83
CA LEU A 198 1.96 11.38 -11.85
C LEU A 198 3.22 12.19 -11.58
N THR A 199 3.86 12.66 -12.64
CA THR A 199 4.92 13.67 -12.53
C THR A 199 4.42 14.97 -13.15
N ILE A 200 4.30 16.02 -12.33
CA ILE A 200 3.86 17.36 -12.74
C ILE A 200 4.97 18.33 -12.37
N ASP A 201 5.46 19.07 -13.34
CA ASP A 201 6.56 20.05 -13.17
C ASP A 201 7.80 19.46 -12.47
N GLY A 202 8.16 18.23 -12.84
CA GLY A 202 9.30 17.52 -12.27
C GLY A 202 9.07 16.94 -10.87
N LYS A 203 7.93 17.21 -10.23
CA LYS A 203 7.55 16.66 -8.94
C LYS A 203 6.64 15.44 -9.11
N ARG A 204 6.99 14.34 -8.46
CA ARG A 204 6.17 13.12 -8.43
C ARG A 204 5.06 13.25 -7.38
N TRP A 205 3.86 12.86 -7.79
CA TRP A 205 2.67 12.80 -6.95
C TRP A 205 2.10 11.38 -7.01
N GLU A 206 1.61 10.90 -5.89
CA GLU A 206 0.92 9.61 -5.82
C GLU A 206 -0.59 9.79 -5.93
N LEU A 207 -1.28 8.80 -6.49
CA LEU A 207 -2.73 8.77 -6.65
C LEU A 207 -3.32 7.77 -5.68
N GLY A 208 -4.13 8.24 -4.74
CA GLY A 208 -4.74 7.36 -3.75
C GLY A 208 -3.71 6.68 -2.85
N GLY A 209 -4.09 5.54 -2.32
CA GLY A 209 -3.27 4.72 -1.45
C GLY A 209 -3.49 4.99 0.02
N LEU A 210 -3.24 3.95 0.81
CA LEU A 210 -3.28 3.98 2.27
C LEU A 210 -1.89 3.73 2.85
N ALA A 211 -1.66 4.26 4.05
CA ALA A 211 -0.46 4.08 4.85
C ALA A 211 -0.82 3.49 6.20
N GLY A 212 0.15 2.88 6.89
CA GLY A 212 -0.04 2.29 8.21
C GLY A 212 -0.24 0.78 8.20
N GLN A 213 0.04 0.09 7.08
CA GLN A 213 0.09 -1.36 7.06
C GLN A 213 1.23 -1.84 7.97
N PRO A 214 0.96 -2.65 9.00
CA PRO A 214 1.97 -3.10 9.96
C PRO A 214 3.06 -3.97 9.34
N GLU A 215 2.69 -4.87 8.44
CA GLU A 215 3.59 -5.84 7.82
C GLU A 215 3.39 -5.87 6.31
N ARG A 216 4.46 -5.66 5.54
CA ARG A 216 4.38 -5.64 4.07
C ARG A 216 4.51 -7.00 3.40
N GLY A 217 4.83 -8.03 4.15
CA GLY A 217 4.94 -9.39 3.63
C GLY A 217 3.60 -10.02 3.27
N TYR A 218 2.55 -9.59 3.91
CA TYR A 218 1.15 -10.00 3.71
C TYR A 218 0.20 -8.91 4.20
N PHE A 219 -0.99 -8.86 3.64
CA PHE A 219 -2.00 -7.87 3.98
C PHE A 219 -3.18 -8.54 4.69
N GLN A 220 -3.68 -7.92 5.75
CA GLN A 220 -4.88 -8.35 6.48
C GLN A 220 -5.94 -7.27 6.45
N MET A 221 -7.18 -7.66 6.18
CA MET A 221 -8.31 -6.73 6.07
C MET A 221 -8.62 -6.00 7.37
N GLU A 222 -8.33 -6.60 8.52
CA GLU A 222 -8.53 -6.03 9.86
C GLU A 222 -7.72 -4.76 10.09
N TRP A 223 -6.66 -4.55 9.32
CA TRP A 223 -5.82 -3.35 9.44
C TRP A 223 -6.43 -2.12 8.76
N VAL A 224 -7.34 -2.33 7.80
CA VAL A 224 -7.83 -1.26 6.90
C VAL A 224 -8.44 -0.08 7.65
N ASP A 225 -9.23 -0.35 8.69
CA ASP A 225 -9.92 0.71 9.45
C ASP A 225 -8.96 1.56 10.31
N GLN A 226 -7.74 1.09 10.52
CA GLN A 226 -6.68 1.81 11.24
C GLN A 226 -5.72 2.55 10.29
N MET A 227 -5.78 2.24 8.98
CA MET A 227 -4.92 2.87 7.99
C MET A 227 -5.41 4.28 7.66
N THR A 228 -4.45 5.13 7.33
CA THR A 228 -4.69 6.53 6.98
C THR A 228 -4.36 6.79 5.51
N THR A 229 -4.79 7.93 5.01
CA THR A 229 -4.38 8.39 3.66
C THR A 229 -2.86 8.48 3.57
N ARG A 230 -2.32 8.05 2.45
CA ARG A 230 -0.89 8.14 2.18
C ARG A 230 -0.47 9.62 2.05
N PRO A 231 0.57 10.06 2.77
CA PRO A 231 1.02 11.45 2.71
C PRO A 231 1.45 11.86 1.31
N GLY A 232 1.12 13.09 0.93
CA GLY A 232 1.46 13.63 -0.38
C GLY A 232 0.70 13.03 -1.56
N SER A 233 -0.30 12.16 -1.31
CA SER A 233 -1.14 11.62 -2.36
C SER A 233 -2.31 12.54 -2.70
N PHE A 234 -2.75 12.47 -3.96
CA PHE A 234 -4.05 13.01 -4.34
C PHE A 234 -5.17 12.22 -3.70
N LEU A 235 -6.20 12.94 -3.26
CA LEU A 235 -7.41 12.36 -2.69
C LEU A 235 -8.41 12.01 -3.77
N ILE A 236 -9.22 10.99 -3.51
CA ILE A 236 -10.42 10.73 -4.29
C ILE A 236 -11.44 11.85 -4.04
N GLU A 237 -11.98 12.41 -5.11
CA GLU A 237 -13.04 13.40 -5.06
C GLU A 237 -14.39 12.81 -5.47
N ASP A 238 -14.37 11.97 -6.49
CA ASP A 238 -15.56 11.35 -7.05
C ASP A 238 -15.23 10.08 -7.84
N PHE A 239 -16.24 9.28 -8.14
CA PHE A 239 -16.17 8.20 -9.12
C PHE A 239 -17.44 8.16 -9.96
N ARG A 240 -17.34 7.64 -11.18
CA ARG A 240 -18.46 7.41 -12.09
C ARG A 240 -18.44 5.97 -12.57
N ILE A 241 -19.59 5.46 -12.86
CA ILE A 241 -19.77 4.16 -13.49
C ILE A 241 -20.40 4.42 -14.85
N GLU A 242 -19.67 4.03 -15.86
CA GLU A 242 -20.04 4.27 -17.25
C GLU A 242 -19.96 2.94 -18.01
N GLU A 243 -20.69 2.85 -19.11
CA GLU A 243 -20.55 1.71 -20.02
C GLU A 243 -19.17 1.79 -20.70
N LEU A 244 -18.53 0.63 -20.85
CA LEU A 244 -17.24 0.55 -21.53
C LEU A 244 -17.42 0.97 -23.00
N GLN A 245 -16.71 2.04 -23.38
CA GLN A 245 -16.62 2.48 -24.75
C GLN A 245 -15.26 2.11 -25.32
N GLU A 246 -15.24 1.77 -26.61
CA GLU A 246 -14.00 1.43 -27.30
C GLU A 246 -13.27 2.71 -27.69
N ASP A 247 -12.29 3.15 -26.88
CA ASP A 247 -11.49 4.35 -27.14
C ASP A 247 -10.51 4.17 -28.29
N ILE A 248 -10.04 2.93 -28.50
CA ILE A 248 -9.06 2.59 -29.54
C ILE A 248 -9.66 1.50 -30.44
N LYS A 249 -9.82 1.82 -31.70
CA LYS A 249 -10.23 0.85 -32.71
C LYS A 249 -9.05 -0.04 -33.09
N TRP A 250 -9.00 -1.23 -32.55
CA TRP A 250 -7.98 -2.21 -32.89
C TRP A 250 -8.25 -2.85 -34.26
N ALA A 251 -7.29 -2.74 -35.17
CA ALA A 251 -7.32 -3.54 -36.39
C ALA A 251 -7.04 -5.01 -36.02
N ARG A 252 -8.07 -5.84 -36.06
CA ARG A 252 -7.96 -7.28 -35.81
C ARG A 252 -7.25 -7.94 -36.98
N SER A 253 -5.97 -8.30 -36.84
CA SER A 253 -5.21 -8.89 -37.94
C SER A 253 -5.21 -10.41 -37.96
N ARG A 254 -5.34 -11.11 -36.84
CA ARG A 254 -5.16 -12.58 -36.78
C ARG A 254 -6.06 -13.36 -35.84
N TRP A 255 -6.77 -12.77 -34.91
CA TRP A 255 -7.53 -13.49 -33.90
C TRP A 255 -9.02 -13.15 -34.03
N ALA A 256 -9.84 -14.17 -34.29
CA ALA A 256 -11.28 -14.02 -34.20
C ALA A 256 -11.66 -13.95 -32.73
N LEU A 257 -11.80 -12.74 -32.17
CA LEU A 257 -12.53 -12.59 -30.90
C LEU A 257 -14.00 -12.88 -31.17
N ASN A 258 -14.60 -13.68 -30.29
CA ASN A 258 -16.03 -13.91 -30.33
C ASN A 258 -16.75 -12.55 -30.21
N LYS A 259 -17.66 -12.25 -31.12
CA LYS A 259 -18.38 -10.97 -31.13
C LYS A 259 -19.35 -10.78 -29.95
N ASN A 260 -19.46 -11.79 -29.12
CA ASN A 260 -20.43 -11.85 -28.00
C ASN A 260 -19.73 -11.83 -26.62
N VAL A 261 -18.50 -11.33 -26.54
CA VAL A 261 -17.82 -11.08 -25.27
C VAL A 261 -17.87 -9.60 -24.96
#